data_bcf52829726bbed0395203c854e08f98
#
_entry.id   bcf52829726bbed0395203c854e08f98
#
_cell.length_a   1.000
_cell.length_b   1.000
_cell.length_c   1.000
_cell.angle_alpha   90.00
_cell.angle_beta   90.00
_cell.angle_gamma   90.00
#
_symmetry.space_group_name_H-M   'P 1'
#
loop_
_entity.id
_entity.type
_entity.pdbx_description
1 polymer ?
#
loop_
_entity_poly.entity_id
_entity_poly.type
_entity_poly.pdbx_seq_one_letter_code
_entity_poly.pdbx_strand_id
1 'polypeptide(L)'
;MNGLIMAGQLLLGLSLLVILHELGHFLAARAFGIKVEKFYLFFDAWGFKLFSFKKGDVEYGVGWLPLGGYVKIAGMIDESMDTEQMAQPAQPWEFRSKPAWQRLIVMLGGIIVNVIVGIIIFWMLTFKYGQNYTVNGKLTDGISVGNIGKEIGLKNGDRILAINGSKLIKFEDAISSKVLFDGAQLTILRGNQTLYISVPDTILNKLSKNDKENFIAPRYRMASVATVLAPDEKADQQSFFDKIFGRPYVKPVYPAYAAGIKPGDSILAVNGKSVTFFDQFKEEVSQNKNKQITINALRKGKEINFDVLVGKEGTIGIAPNFKMPETAHVEFGFAESLPIGATMAWSTFLDNAKGIGKMITGKLSARNISSPIGIAKVYGSTFDWVKFWTLTGLISMALAFMNLLPIPGLDGGHVVFLLIEMVQRKPVSEKVLEKAQIVGFVILICLMVFAFGNDILKSFGK
;
A
#
# COMPACT_ATOMS: atom_id res chain seq x y z
N MET A 1 -11.63 -0.40 -19.93
CA MET A 1 -12.07 0.77 -19.15
C MET A 1 -11.51 0.76 -17.73
N ASN A 2 -11.57 -0.35 -17.00
CA ASN A 2 -11.11 -0.44 -15.60
C ASN A 2 -9.62 -0.07 -15.40
N GLY A 3 -8.72 -0.49 -16.28
CA GLY A 3 -7.29 -0.17 -16.18
C GLY A 3 -6.96 1.31 -16.36
N LEU A 4 -7.72 2.02 -17.19
CA LEU A 4 -7.55 3.47 -17.38
C LEU A 4 -7.95 4.26 -16.14
N ILE A 5 -9.01 3.84 -15.44
CA ILE A 5 -9.44 4.48 -14.19
C ILE A 5 -8.39 4.28 -13.10
N MET A 6 -7.85 3.06 -12.96
CA MET A 6 -6.78 2.76 -12.01
C MET A 6 -5.52 3.60 -12.28
N ALA A 7 -5.06 3.63 -13.54
CA ALA A 7 -3.91 4.42 -13.95
C ALA A 7 -4.14 5.93 -13.78
N GLY A 8 -5.34 6.41 -14.15
CA GLY A 8 -5.71 7.82 -13.98
C GLY A 8 -5.70 8.28 -12.53
N GLN A 9 -6.21 7.46 -11.61
CA GLN A 9 -6.17 7.78 -10.17
C GLN A 9 -4.71 7.85 -9.65
N LEU A 10 -3.88 6.86 -10.01
CA LEU A 10 -2.47 6.87 -9.62
C LEU A 10 -1.75 8.09 -10.18
N LEU A 11 -1.92 8.38 -11.48
CA LEU A 11 -1.29 9.54 -12.13
C LEU A 11 -1.73 10.85 -11.50
N LEU A 12 -3.03 11.00 -11.16
CA LEU A 12 -3.53 12.20 -10.49
C LEU A 12 -2.89 12.39 -9.11
N GLY A 13 -2.85 11.33 -8.30
CA GLY A 13 -2.24 11.35 -6.97
C GLY A 13 -0.74 11.65 -7.05
N LEU A 14 0.00 10.96 -7.92
CA LEU A 14 1.44 11.19 -8.10
C LEU A 14 1.73 12.59 -8.65
N SER A 15 0.97 13.07 -9.63
CA SER A 15 1.16 14.42 -10.18
C SER A 15 1.03 15.50 -9.11
N LEU A 16 0.02 15.37 -8.25
CA LEU A 16 -0.17 16.29 -7.12
C LEU A 16 1.03 16.26 -6.17
N LEU A 17 1.47 15.05 -5.78
CA LEU A 17 2.58 14.87 -4.84
C LEU A 17 3.92 15.35 -5.41
N VAL A 18 4.17 15.09 -6.68
CA VAL A 18 5.37 15.53 -7.38
C VAL A 18 5.41 17.05 -7.47
N ILE A 19 4.32 17.71 -7.91
CA ILE A 19 4.28 19.18 -7.96
C ILE A 19 4.57 19.79 -6.58
N LEU A 20 3.97 19.24 -5.54
CA LEU A 20 4.15 19.76 -4.17
C LEU A 20 5.58 19.49 -3.66
N HIS A 21 6.16 18.36 -3.99
CA HIS A 21 7.55 18.03 -3.69
C HIS A 21 8.51 19.02 -4.34
N GLU A 22 8.39 19.22 -5.66
CA GLU A 22 9.21 20.18 -6.41
C GLU A 22 9.00 21.62 -5.92
N LEU A 23 7.76 21.95 -5.52
CA LEU A 23 7.47 23.25 -4.90
C LEU A 23 8.25 23.46 -3.60
N GLY A 24 8.50 22.40 -2.84
CA GLY A 24 9.35 22.47 -1.64
C GLY A 24 10.77 22.92 -1.96
N HIS A 25 11.41 22.32 -2.95
CA HIS A 25 12.74 22.72 -3.42
C HIS A 25 12.74 24.13 -3.98
N PHE A 26 11.75 24.45 -4.80
CA PHE A 26 11.57 25.77 -5.41
C PHE A 26 11.48 26.88 -4.34
N LEU A 27 10.59 26.71 -3.36
CA LEU A 27 10.38 27.72 -2.32
C LEU A 27 11.63 27.91 -1.46
N ALA A 28 12.31 26.81 -1.09
CA ALA A 28 13.55 26.88 -0.32
C ALA A 28 14.68 27.55 -1.12
N ALA A 29 14.85 27.22 -2.40
CA ALA A 29 15.84 27.85 -3.28
C ALA A 29 15.59 29.36 -3.39
N ARG A 30 14.34 29.77 -3.66
CA ARG A 30 13.97 31.20 -3.76
C ARG A 30 14.16 31.96 -2.44
N ALA A 31 13.88 31.33 -1.29
CA ALA A 31 14.07 31.93 0.02
C ALA A 31 15.54 32.29 0.29
N PHE A 32 16.49 31.52 -0.24
CA PHE A 32 17.92 31.79 -0.13
C PHE A 32 18.51 32.57 -1.32
N GLY A 33 17.67 33.11 -2.20
CA GLY A 33 18.11 33.88 -3.37
C GLY A 33 18.88 33.02 -4.38
N ILE A 34 18.54 31.73 -4.50
CA ILE A 34 19.06 30.87 -5.53
C ILE A 34 18.17 30.96 -6.76
N LYS A 35 18.79 31.09 -7.93
CA LYS A 35 18.08 31.17 -9.21
C LYS A 35 17.51 29.79 -9.57
N VAL A 36 16.21 29.76 -9.90
CA VAL A 36 15.56 28.59 -10.48
C VAL A 36 15.29 28.89 -11.95
N GLU A 37 15.67 27.97 -12.82
CA GLU A 37 15.56 28.11 -14.26
C GLU A 37 14.30 27.46 -14.82
N LYS A 38 13.97 26.23 -14.34
CA LYS A 38 12.77 25.51 -14.76
C LYS A 38 12.01 24.93 -13.57
N PHE A 39 10.69 24.86 -13.71
CA PHE A 39 9.78 24.15 -12.80
C PHE A 39 8.81 23.32 -13.66
N TYR A 40 8.97 22.02 -13.67
CA TYR A 40 8.24 21.14 -14.56
C TYR A 40 7.52 20.01 -13.84
N LEU A 41 6.24 19.84 -14.16
CA LEU A 41 5.55 18.59 -13.91
C LEU A 41 5.88 17.66 -15.09
N PHE A 42 6.37 16.48 -14.78
CA PHE A 42 6.85 15.50 -15.75
C PHE A 42 8.12 15.94 -16.49
N PHE A 43 8.89 14.95 -16.95
CA PHE A 43 10.11 15.23 -17.68
C PHE A 43 9.85 15.65 -19.13
N ASP A 44 10.55 16.68 -19.59
CA ASP A 44 10.61 17.13 -20.98
C ASP A 44 11.72 16.37 -21.77
N ALA A 45 11.77 15.02 -21.57
CA ALA A 45 12.77 14.18 -22.19
C ALA A 45 12.90 14.46 -23.69
N TRP A 46 14.13 14.55 -24.19
CA TRP A 46 14.50 14.92 -25.57
C TRP A 46 13.94 16.30 -25.99
N GLY A 47 13.65 17.20 -25.06
CA GLY A 47 13.13 18.53 -25.33
C GLY A 47 11.65 18.59 -25.72
N PHE A 48 10.92 17.46 -25.66
CA PHE A 48 9.48 17.44 -25.91
C PHE A 48 8.71 17.90 -24.67
N LYS A 49 7.95 18.96 -24.83
CA LYS A 49 7.08 19.53 -23.81
C LYS A 49 5.64 19.64 -24.32
N LEU A 50 4.67 19.32 -23.45
CA LEU A 50 3.25 19.47 -23.77
C LEU A 50 2.83 20.92 -23.71
N PHE A 51 3.35 21.65 -22.74
CA PHE A 51 3.05 23.05 -22.51
C PHE A 51 4.20 23.70 -21.73
N SER A 52 4.55 24.97 -22.03
CA SER A 52 5.42 25.78 -21.20
C SER A 52 5.14 27.26 -21.36
N PHE A 53 5.41 28.02 -20.31
CA PHE A 53 5.40 29.48 -20.32
C PHE A 53 6.51 30.00 -19.40
N LYS A 54 7.01 31.21 -19.70
CA LYS A 54 8.04 31.87 -18.90
C LYS A 54 7.43 32.97 -18.08
N LYS A 55 7.74 32.99 -16.75
CA LYS A 55 7.36 34.09 -15.84
C LYS A 55 8.58 34.51 -15.04
N GLY A 56 9.06 35.71 -15.28
CA GLY A 56 10.35 36.19 -14.74
C GLY A 56 11.50 35.35 -15.30
N ASP A 57 12.35 34.84 -14.43
CA ASP A 57 13.51 34.02 -14.80
C ASP A 57 13.21 32.53 -14.88
N VAL A 58 11.98 32.10 -14.54
CA VAL A 58 11.59 30.70 -14.42
C VAL A 58 10.73 30.29 -15.63
N GLU A 59 11.06 29.19 -16.26
CA GLU A 59 10.20 28.51 -17.22
C GLU A 59 9.36 27.44 -16.49
N TYR A 60 8.05 27.58 -16.52
CA TYR A 60 7.08 26.62 -15.98
C TYR A 60 6.53 25.77 -17.10
N GLY A 61 6.42 24.47 -16.89
CA GLY A 61 5.94 23.60 -17.95
C GLY A 61 5.45 22.23 -17.50
N VAL A 62 4.91 21.51 -18.48
CA VAL A 62 4.49 20.11 -18.36
C VAL A 62 5.22 19.33 -19.45
N GLY A 63 6.05 18.40 -19.04
CA GLY A 63 6.70 17.44 -19.92
C GLY A 63 5.74 16.34 -20.36
N TRP A 64 6.17 15.48 -21.24
CA TRP A 64 5.35 14.38 -21.77
C TRP A 64 5.53 13.05 -21.02
N LEU A 65 6.62 12.89 -20.28
CA LEU A 65 7.00 11.63 -19.63
C LEU A 65 6.61 11.62 -18.16
N PRO A 66 5.53 10.91 -17.76
CA PRO A 66 4.96 10.98 -16.41
C PRO A 66 5.71 10.09 -15.40
N LEU A 67 7.05 10.21 -15.33
CA LEU A 67 7.91 9.47 -14.41
C LEU A 67 8.39 10.29 -13.21
N GLY A 68 8.03 11.56 -13.12
CA GLY A 68 8.44 12.49 -12.07
C GLY A 68 8.28 13.93 -12.53
N GLY A 69 8.73 14.89 -11.73
CA GLY A 69 8.89 16.29 -12.08
C GLY A 69 10.32 16.72 -11.80
N TYR A 70 10.65 17.97 -12.05
CA TYR A 70 11.94 18.50 -11.68
C TYR A 70 11.95 20.01 -11.54
N VAL A 71 12.82 20.49 -10.67
CA VAL A 71 13.17 21.91 -10.54
C VAL A 71 14.63 22.09 -10.92
N LYS A 72 14.90 22.76 -12.05
CA LYS A 72 16.28 23.09 -12.44
C LYS A 72 16.77 24.27 -11.64
N ILE A 73 17.66 24.00 -10.69
CA ILE A 73 18.30 24.97 -9.81
C ILE A 73 19.68 25.31 -10.38
N ALA A 74 19.97 26.60 -10.59
CA ALA A 74 21.24 27.05 -11.16
C ALA A 74 22.43 26.62 -10.28
N GLY A 75 23.46 26.04 -10.90
CA GLY A 75 24.68 25.61 -10.24
C GLY A 75 24.50 24.35 -9.37
N MET A 76 23.52 23.51 -9.67
CA MET A 76 23.29 22.20 -9.08
C MET A 76 23.40 21.13 -10.17
N ILE A 77 24.08 20.01 -9.86
CA ILE A 77 24.03 18.80 -10.68
C ILE A 77 22.74 18.08 -10.30
N ASP A 78 21.73 18.18 -11.14
CA ASP A 78 20.44 17.55 -10.99
C ASP A 78 20.29 16.32 -11.92
N GLU A 79 19.08 15.81 -12.03
CA GLU A 79 18.73 14.67 -12.88
C GLU A 79 18.94 14.96 -14.37
N SER A 80 19.05 16.23 -14.77
CA SER A 80 19.35 16.63 -16.17
C SER A 80 20.81 16.43 -16.58
N MET A 81 21.71 16.18 -15.62
CA MET A 81 23.16 16.03 -15.81
C MET A 81 23.80 17.18 -16.61
N ASP A 82 23.27 18.40 -16.47
CA ASP A 82 23.81 19.59 -17.14
C ASP A 82 25.11 20.02 -16.46
N THR A 83 26.22 19.55 -17.01
CA THR A 83 27.58 19.86 -16.51
C THR A 83 28.20 21.09 -17.18
N GLU A 84 27.57 21.65 -18.22
CA GLU A 84 28.15 22.81 -18.94
C GLU A 84 28.19 24.07 -18.06
N GLN A 85 27.16 24.28 -17.23
CA GLN A 85 27.16 25.39 -16.26
C GLN A 85 28.27 25.25 -15.20
N MET A 86 28.61 24.02 -14.83
CA MET A 86 29.60 23.74 -13.78
C MET A 86 31.03 24.09 -14.23
N ALA A 87 31.28 24.13 -15.52
CA ALA A 87 32.59 24.52 -16.08
C ALA A 87 32.88 26.03 -15.95
N GLN A 88 31.86 26.85 -15.68
CA GLN A 88 31.99 28.30 -15.54
C GLN A 88 32.26 28.70 -14.07
N PRO A 89 32.85 29.89 -13.81
CA PRO A 89 33.03 30.40 -12.46
C PRO A 89 31.68 30.53 -11.72
N ALA A 90 31.64 30.08 -10.45
CA ALA A 90 30.44 30.08 -9.64
C ALA A 90 29.87 31.48 -9.44
N GLN A 91 28.56 31.64 -9.66
CA GLN A 91 27.88 32.92 -9.50
C GLN A 91 27.18 33.01 -8.13
N PRO A 92 27.00 34.21 -7.55
CA PRO A 92 26.42 34.36 -6.21
C PRO A 92 24.98 33.82 -6.07
N TRP A 93 24.25 33.69 -7.16
CA TRP A 93 22.89 33.16 -7.20
C TRP A 93 22.82 31.65 -7.47
N GLU A 94 23.96 30.98 -7.58
CA GLU A 94 24.00 29.52 -7.80
C GLU A 94 23.95 28.75 -6.48
N PHE A 95 23.38 27.55 -6.55
CA PHE A 95 23.31 26.62 -5.42
C PHE A 95 24.68 26.34 -4.79
N ARG A 96 25.69 26.06 -5.62
CA ARG A 96 27.07 25.75 -5.16
C ARG A 96 27.76 26.91 -4.44
N SER A 97 27.30 28.16 -4.63
CA SER A 97 27.85 29.34 -3.97
C SER A 97 27.27 29.57 -2.56
N LYS A 98 26.24 28.82 -2.18
CA LYS A 98 25.58 29.00 -0.88
C LYS A 98 26.24 28.14 0.21
N PRO A 99 26.17 28.57 1.49
CA PRO A 99 26.62 27.76 2.62
C PRO A 99 25.95 26.38 2.64
N ALA A 100 26.65 25.36 3.11
CA ALA A 100 26.14 23.98 3.10
C ALA A 100 24.79 23.80 3.81
N TRP A 101 24.52 24.54 4.91
CA TRP A 101 23.23 24.47 5.62
C TRP A 101 22.06 25.02 4.79
N GLN A 102 22.27 26.06 3.95
CA GLN A 102 21.21 26.55 3.06
C GLN A 102 20.91 25.54 1.96
N ARG A 103 21.95 24.96 1.38
CA ARG A 103 21.85 23.87 0.40
C ARG A 103 21.12 22.65 1.00
N LEU A 104 21.41 22.32 2.25
CA LEU A 104 20.74 21.24 2.97
C LEU A 104 19.24 21.48 3.11
N ILE A 105 18.83 22.70 3.46
CA ILE A 105 17.40 23.06 3.56
C ILE A 105 16.72 22.99 2.19
N VAL A 106 17.41 23.39 1.11
CA VAL A 106 16.88 23.27 -0.24
C VAL A 106 16.63 21.79 -0.57
N MET A 107 17.58 20.91 -0.31
CA MET A 107 17.42 19.45 -0.58
C MET A 107 16.35 18.79 0.31
N LEU A 108 16.20 19.24 1.55
CA LEU A 108 15.14 18.75 2.42
C LEU A 108 13.75 19.34 2.08
N GLY A 109 13.70 20.38 1.26
CA GLY A 109 12.46 21.12 0.96
C GLY A 109 11.34 20.22 0.42
N GLY A 110 11.64 19.38 -0.56
CA GLY A 110 10.68 18.44 -1.14
C GLY A 110 10.22 17.39 -0.12
N ILE A 111 11.15 16.84 0.66
CA ILE A 111 10.86 15.85 1.71
C ILE A 111 9.93 16.43 2.78
N ILE A 112 10.25 17.64 3.26
CA ILE A 112 9.44 18.35 4.28
C ILE A 112 8.03 18.59 3.78
N VAL A 113 7.88 19.04 2.53
CA VAL A 113 6.56 19.27 1.95
C VAL A 113 5.77 17.99 1.82
N ASN A 114 6.38 16.89 1.39
CA ASN A 114 5.68 15.59 1.34
C ASN A 114 5.21 15.13 2.73
N VAL A 115 6.02 15.32 3.78
CA VAL A 115 5.59 15.04 5.16
C VAL A 115 4.40 15.90 5.57
N ILE A 116 4.46 17.21 5.32
CA ILE A 116 3.37 18.15 5.63
C ILE A 116 2.09 17.76 4.89
N VAL A 117 2.19 17.44 3.60
CA VAL A 117 1.06 17.00 2.77
C VAL A 117 0.44 15.71 3.30
N GLY A 118 1.27 14.72 3.65
CA GLY A 118 0.79 13.49 4.27
C GLY A 118 0.04 13.74 5.57
N ILE A 119 0.57 14.62 6.45
CA ILE A 119 -0.10 15.01 7.70
C ILE A 119 -1.44 15.69 7.40
N ILE A 120 -1.48 16.65 6.47
CA ILE A 120 -2.71 17.38 6.11
C ILE A 120 -3.76 16.42 5.57
N ILE A 121 -3.38 15.48 4.70
CA ILE A 121 -4.31 14.50 4.13
C ILE A 121 -4.92 13.63 5.25
N PHE A 122 -4.11 13.03 6.12
CA PHE A 122 -4.63 12.18 7.19
C PHE A 122 -5.41 12.99 8.24
N TRP A 123 -5.01 14.23 8.52
CA TRP A 123 -5.75 15.13 9.38
C TRP A 123 -7.14 15.39 8.83
N MET A 124 -7.26 15.81 7.55
CA MET A 124 -8.54 16.09 6.91
C MET A 124 -9.43 14.85 6.78
N LEU A 125 -8.84 13.69 6.48
CA LEU A 125 -9.58 12.44 6.47
C LEU A 125 -10.14 12.09 7.86
N THR A 126 -9.33 12.21 8.90
CA THR A 126 -9.75 11.95 10.29
C THR A 126 -10.82 12.94 10.73
N PHE A 127 -10.68 14.23 10.40
CA PHE A 127 -11.67 15.25 10.72
C PHE A 127 -13.01 15.00 10.02
N LYS A 128 -12.97 14.69 8.70
CA LYS A 128 -14.20 14.57 7.90
C LYS A 128 -14.92 13.24 8.08
N TYR A 129 -14.17 12.14 8.27
CA TYR A 129 -14.73 10.80 8.25
C TYR A 129 -14.60 10.06 9.58
N GLY A 130 -13.97 10.67 10.59
CA GLY A 130 -13.71 10.02 11.87
C GLY A 130 -12.87 8.75 11.75
N GLN A 131 -12.99 7.88 12.72
CA GLN A 131 -12.41 6.54 12.72
C GLN A 131 -13.47 5.49 13.00
N ASN A 132 -13.54 4.48 12.14
CA ASN A 132 -14.31 3.26 12.41
C ASN A 132 -13.37 2.17 12.91
N TYR A 133 -13.75 1.48 13.97
CA TYR A 133 -13.03 0.32 14.45
C TYR A 133 -13.96 -0.73 15.01
N THR A 134 -13.55 -1.98 14.95
CA THR A 134 -14.26 -3.10 15.56
C THR A 134 -13.98 -3.12 17.06
N VAL A 135 -15.03 -3.06 17.87
CA VAL A 135 -14.91 -3.08 19.33
C VAL A 135 -14.51 -4.48 19.78
N ASN A 136 -13.25 -4.66 20.14
CA ASN A 136 -12.71 -5.99 20.50
C ASN A 136 -13.48 -6.67 21.63
N GLY A 137 -13.91 -5.93 22.66
CA GLY A 137 -14.71 -6.46 23.77
C GLY A 137 -16.08 -7.02 23.37
N LYS A 138 -16.57 -6.67 22.17
CA LYS A 138 -17.85 -7.15 21.61
C LYS A 138 -17.69 -8.36 20.69
N LEU A 139 -16.46 -8.79 20.42
CA LEU A 139 -16.17 -10.01 19.65
C LEU A 139 -16.36 -11.26 20.52
N THR A 140 -17.63 -11.55 20.86
CA THR A 140 -17.97 -12.69 21.75
C THR A 140 -17.64 -14.04 21.13
N ASP A 141 -17.71 -14.15 19.80
CA ASP A 141 -17.39 -15.36 19.05
C ASP A 141 -15.88 -15.54 18.77
N GLY A 142 -15.06 -14.55 19.19
CA GLY A 142 -13.61 -14.54 19.05
C GLY A 142 -13.16 -14.30 17.62
N ILE A 143 -12.01 -14.86 17.25
CA ILE A 143 -11.36 -14.71 15.96
C ILE A 143 -11.50 -15.94 15.08
N SER A 144 -11.50 -15.75 13.77
CA SER A 144 -11.17 -16.78 12.78
C SER A 144 -9.68 -16.66 12.46
N VAL A 145 -9.03 -17.80 12.28
CA VAL A 145 -7.57 -17.90 12.21
C VAL A 145 -7.17 -18.54 10.86
N GLY A 146 -6.35 -17.83 10.10
CA GLY A 146 -5.72 -18.38 8.90
C GLY A 146 -4.61 -19.39 9.22
N ASN A 147 -4.07 -20.08 8.20
CA ASN A 147 -3.07 -21.12 8.42
C ASN A 147 -1.84 -20.61 9.17
N ILE A 148 -1.37 -19.39 8.82
CA ILE A 148 -0.22 -18.78 9.49
C ILE A 148 -0.50 -18.50 10.98
N GLY A 149 -1.72 -18.08 11.33
CA GLY A 149 -2.13 -17.92 12.71
C GLY A 149 -2.22 -19.26 13.43
N LYS A 150 -2.69 -20.33 12.75
CA LYS A 150 -2.71 -21.69 13.30
C LYS A 150 -1.30 -22.24 13.61
N GLU A 151 -0.31 -21.90 12.74
CA GLU A 151 1.10 -22.30 12.95
C GLU A 151 1.71 -21.74 14.24
N ILE A 152 1.31 -20.55 14.68
CA ILE A 152 1.78 -19.97 15.94
C ILE A 152 0.92 -20.37 17.15
N GLY A 153 -0.07 -21.26 16.95
CA GLY A 153 -0.88 -21.83 18.01
C GLY A 153 -2.21 -21.12 18.30
N LEU A 154 -2.61 -20.14 17.47
CA LEU A 154 -3.96 -19.56 17.53
C LEU A 154 -5.01 -20.55 17.01
N LYS A 155 -6.23 -20.47 17.53
CA LYS A 155 -7.37 -21.30 17.13
C LYS A 155 -8.61 -20.45 16.88
N ASN A 156 -9.48 -20.94 15.98
CA ASN A 156 -10.79 -20.32 15.78
C ASN A 156 -11.57 -20.26 17.10
N GLY A 157 -12.13 -19.10 17.39
CA GLY A 157 -12.85 -18.84 18.63
C GLY A 157 -12.00 -18.29 19.78
N ASP A 158 -10.68 -18.17 19.63
CA ASP A 158 -9.83 -17.46 20.61
C ASP A 158 -10.28 -15.99 20.72
N ARG A 159 -10.32 -15.46 21.92
CA ARG A 159 -10.60 -14.03 22.18
C ARG A 159 -9.31 -13.34 22.58
N ILE A 160 -8.86 -12.36 21.83
CA ILE A 160 -7.66 -11.59 22.17
C ILE A 160 -8.02 -10.57 23.21
N LEU A 161 -7.37 -10.63 24.37
CA LEU A 161 -7.63 -9.72 25.51
C LEU A 161 -6.65 -8.55 25.53
N ALA A 162 -5.37 -8.83 25.26
CA ALA A 162 -4.31 -7.83 25.36
C ALA A 162 -3.18 -8.10 24.35
N ILE A 163 -2.40 -7.07 24.06
CA ILE A 163 -1.16 -7.11 23.26
C ILE A 163 -0.04 -6.52 24.12
N ASN A 164 1.03 -7.28 24.35
CA ASN A 164 2.15 -6.88 25.20
C ASN A 164 1.71 -6.36 26.58
N GLY A 165 0.71 -7.01 27.19
CA GLY A 165 0.14 -6.64 28.47
C GLY A 165 -0.87 -5.49 28.44
N SER A 166 -0.99 -4.75 27.33
CA SER A 166 -1.96 -3.66 27.19
C SER A 166 -3.29 -4.18 26.66
N LYS A 167 -4.40 -3.80 27.31
CA LYS A 167 -5.75 -4.22 26.93
C LYS A 167 -6.07 -3.84 25.47
N LEU A 168 -6.56 -4.79 24.69
CA LEU A 168 -6.97 -4.57 23.31
C LEU A 168 -8.37 -3.96 23.25
N ILE A 169 -8.48 -2.73 22.74
CA ILE A 169 -9.74 -2.01 22.57
C ILE A 169 -10.23 -2.14 21.14
N LYS A 170 -9.37 -1.86 20.15
CA LYS A 170 -9.64 -1.93 18.72
C LYS A 170 -9.08 -3.24 18.17
N PHE A 171 -9.91 -4.04 17.51
CA PHE A 171 -9.45 -5.31 16.92
C PHE A 171 -8.33 -5.08 15.91
N GLU A 172 -8.40 -3.99 15.15
CA GLU A 172 -7.43 -3.61 14.11
C GLU A 172 -6.00 -3.47 14.67
N ASP A 173 -5.85 -3.16 15.97
CA ASP A 173 -4.53 -3.07 16.59
C ASP A 173 -3.83 -4.45 16.65
N ALA A 174 -4.60 -5.56 16.68
CA ALA A 174 -4.05 -6.92 16.65
C ALA A 174 -3.44 -7.33 15.30
N ILE A 175 -3.82 -6.66 14.25
CA ILE A 175 -3.29 -6.86 12.88
C ILE A 175 -2.53 -5.62 12.38
N SER A 176 -2.19 -4.71 13.28
CA SER A 176 -1.46 -3.50 12.94
C SER A 176 -0.02 -3.80 12.54
N SER A 177 0.59 -2.86 11.82
CA SER A 177 2.01 -2.91 11.47
C SER A 177 2.90 -3.13 12.69
N LYS A 178 2.57 -2.53 13.82
CA LYS A 178 3.32 -2.71 15.07
C LYS A 178 3.39 -4.18 15.50
N VAL A 179 2.29 -4.93 15.41
CA VAL A 179 2.26 -6.37 15.73
C VAL A 179 2.96 -7.18 14.65
N LEU A 180 2.67 -6.90 13.38
CA LEU A 180 3.16 -7.69 12.26
C LEU A 180 4.66 -7.45 11.95
N PHE A 181 5.18 -6.24 12.19
CA PHE A 181 6.60 -5.93 12.00
C PHE A 181 7.44 -6.26 13.23
N ASP A 182 7.02 -5.81 14.41
CA ASP A 182 7.86 -5.89 15.61
C ASP A 182 7.70 -7.22 16.36
N GLY A 183 6.66 -7.99 16.03
CA GLY A 183 6.20 -9.12 16.82
C GLY A 183 5.48 -8.65 18.07
N ALA A 184 4.76 -9.54 18.71
CA ALA A 184 4.03 -9.22 19.92
C ALA A 184 3.69 -10.47 20.74
N GLN A 185 3.44 -10.29 22.04
CA GLN A 185 2.80 -11.30 22.86
C GLN A 185 1.31 -11.02 22.95
N LEU A 186 0.49 -11.92 22.43
CA LEU A 186 -0.96 -11.86 22.56
C LEU A 186 -1.40 -12.58 23.82
N THR A 187 -2.20 -11.93 24.65
CA THR A 187 -2.95 -12.60 25.73
C THR A 187 -4.31 -12.97 25.17
N ILE A 188 -4.61 -14.26 25.12
CA ILE A 188 -5.87 -14.78 24.60
C ILE A 188 -6.66 -15.53 25.65
N LEU A 189 -7.98 -15.57 25.47
CA LEU A 189 -8.89 -16.44 26.22
C LEU A 189 -9.38 -17.54 25.27
N ARG A 190 -9.07 -18.79 25.60
CA ARG A 190 -9.53 -20.00 24.91
C ARG A 190 -10.40 -20.81 25.83
N GLY A 191 -11.72 -20.83 25.58
CA GLY A 191 -12.67 -21.31 26.59
C GLY A 191 -12.56 -20.49 27.87
N ASN A 192 -12.16 -21.11 28.97
CA ASN A 192 -11.95 -20.44 30.25
C ASN A 192 -10.46 -20.29 30.63
N GLN A 193 -9.54 -20.59 29.70
CA GLN A 193 -8.11 -20.54 29.98
C GLN A 193 -7.48 -19.32 29.34
N THR A 194 -6.69 -18.57 30.10
CA THR A 194 -5.85 -17.50 29.58
C THR A 194 -4.53 -18.07 29.10
N LEU A 195 -4.17 -17.82 27.86
CA LEU A 195 -2.94 -18.29 27.23
C LEU A 195 -2.16 -17.11 26.64
N TYR A 196 -0.85 -17.29 26.51
CA TYR A 196 0.05 -16.32 25.91
C TYR A 196 0.61 -16.88 24.61
N ILE A 197 0.37 -16.19 23.50
CA ILE A 197 0.82 -16.59 22.17
C ILE A 197 1.78 -15.55 21.65
N SER A 198 2.97 -15.98 21.22
CA SER A 198 3.97 -15.09 20.64
C SER A 198 3.77 -14.99 19.14
N VAL A 199 3.61 -13.77 18.64
CA VAL A 199 3.63 -13.43 17.21
C VAL A 199 5.07 -13.10 16.86
N PRO A 200 5.75 -13.88 15.97
CA PRO A 200 7.13 -13.61 15.62
C PRO A 200 7.23 -12.39 14.66
N ASP A 201 8.34 -11.66 14.75
CA ASP A 201 8.61 -10.50 13.89
C ASP A 201 8.84 -10.84 12.40
N THR A 202 8.86 -12.14 12.09
CA THR A 202 8.95 -12.68 10.71
C THR A 202 7.60 -13.05 10.11
N ILE A 203 6.50 -12.89 10.86
CA ILE A 203 5.15 -13.33 10.43
C ILE A 203 4.72 -12.65 9.13
N LEU A 204 5.08 -11.37 8.95
CA LEU A 204 4.76 -10.61 7.74
C LEU A 204 5.36 -11.23 6.49
N ASN A 205 6.55 -11.84 6.56
CA ASN A 205 7.17 -12.52 5.42
C ASN A 205 6.38 -13.77 5.01
N LYS A 206 5.77 -14.47 5.96
CA LYS A 206 4.88 -15.61 5.67
C LYS A 206 3.57 -15.13 5.05
N LEU A 207 2.98 -14.07 5.59
CA LEU A 207 1.74 -13.45 5.08
C LEU A 207 1.93 -12.93 3.64
N SER A 208 3.06 -12.31 3.35
CA SER A 208 3.34 -11.76 2.03
C SER A 208 3.57 -12.80 0.92
N LYS A 209 3.90 -14.05 1.29
CA LYS A 209 4.03 -15.18 0.35
C LYS A 209 2.68 -15.80 0.01
N ASN A 210 1.67 -15.59 0.84
CA ASN A 210 0.33 -16.18 0.74
C ASN A 210 -0.73 -15.08 0.64
N ASP A 211 -0.76 -14.34 -0.45
CA ASP A 211 -1.65 -13.18 -0.68
C ASP A 211 -3.16 -13.44 -0.46
N LYS A 212 -3.57 -14.71 -0.37
CA LYS A 212 -4.97 -15.12 -0.21
C LYS A 212 -5.35 -15.47 1.24
N GLU A 213 -4.41 -15.42 2.19
CA GLU A 213 -4.66 -15.84 3.56
C GLU A 213 -4.57 -14.67 4.54
N ASN A 214 -5.63 -14.50 5.34
CA ASN A 214 -5.62 -13.58 6.45
C ASN A 214 -4.87 -14.22 7.64
N PHE A 215 -4.15 -13.39 8.40
CA PHE A 215 -3.56 -13.81 9.67
C PHE A 215 -4.64 -14.21 10.67
N ILE A 216 -5.47 -13.22 11.03
CA ILE A 216 -6.65 -13.35 11.86
C ILE A 216 -7.73 -12.37 11.38
N ALA A 217 -8.98 -12.68 11.63
CA ALA A 217 -10.12 -11.80 11.40
C ALA A 217 -11.16 -11.97 12.49
N PRO A 218 -12.09 -11.05 12.69
CA PRO A 218 -13.26 -11.32 13.51
C PRO A 218 -13.98 -12.58 13.01
N ARG A 219 -14.50 -13.38 13.91
CA ARG A 219 -15.23 -14.59 13.54
C ARG A 219 -16.66 -14.24 13.19
N TYR A 220 -17.08 -14.56 11.97
CA TYR A 220 -18.39 -14.17 11.45
C TYR A 220 -19.36 -15.35 11.48
N ARG A 221 -20.55 -15.13 12.07
CA ARG A 221 -21.67 -16.06 11.89
C ARG A 221 -22.29 -15.88 10.51
N MET A 222 -22.53 -16.99 9.83
CA MET A 222 -23.28 -16.96 8.58
C MET A 222 -24.78 -16.76 8.89
N ALA A 223 -25.37 -15.72 8.30
CA ALA A 223 -26.82 -15.50 8.39
C ALA A 223 -27.54 -16.16 7.21
N SER A 224 -27.12 -15.84 6.00
CA SER A 224 -27.66 -16.39 4.76
C SER A 224 -26.68 -16.21 3.61
N VAL A 225 -26.99 -16.79 2.46
CA VAL A 225 -26.30 -16.48 1.19
C VAL A 225 -26.75 -15.12 0.71
N ALA A 226 -25.81 -14.17 0.52
CA ALA A 226 -26.10 -12.86 -0.05
C ALA A 226 -26.16 -12.90 -1.56
N THR A 227 -25.12 -13.52 -2.18
CA THR A 227 -24.95 -13.55 -3.63
C THR A 227 -24.47 -14.93 -4.05
N VAL A 228 -24.93 -15.38 -5.20
CA VAL A 228 -24.45 -16.57 -5.90
C VAL A 228 -23.84 -16.12 -7.22
N LEU A 229 -22.59 -16.48 -7.47
CA LEU A 229 -21.95 -16.22 -8.76
C LEU A 229 -22.69 -16.98 -9.84
N ALA A 230 -23.16 -16.27 -10.84
CA ALA A 230 -23.88 -16.79 -11.99
C ALA A 230 -23.14 -16.49 -13.30
N PRO A 231 -23.40 -17.25 -14.38
CA PRO A 231 -22.83 -16.95 -15.69
C PRO A 231 -23.14 -15.51 -16.13
N ASP A 232 -22.10 -14.81 -16.60
CA ASP A 232 -22.20 -13.48 -17.19
C ASP A 232 -21.50 -13.49 -18.55
N GLU A 233 -22.27 -13.39 -19.64
CA GLU A 233 -21.75 -13.44 -21.00
C GLU A 233 -20.66 -12.40 -21.29
N LYS A 234 -20.68 -11.26 -20.62
CA LYS A 234 -19.64 -10.22 -20.77
C LYS A 234 -18.42 -10.46 -19.91
N ALA A 235 -18.60 -10.91 -18.66
CA ALA A 235 -17.50 -11.19 -17.73
C ALA A 235 -16.82 -12.53 -18.05
N ASP A 236 -17.54 -13.47 -18.66
CA ASP A 236 -17.07 -14.81 -19.01
C ASP A 236 -16.30 -14.85 -20.35
N GLN A 237 -16.01 -13.69 -20.94
CA GLN A 237 -15.21 -13.63 -22.16
C GLN A 237 -13.71 -13.56 -21.83
N GLN A 238 -12.90 -14.19 -22.67
CA GLN A 238 -11.45 -14.09 -22.59
C GLN A 238 -11.01 -12.64 -22.78
N SER A 239 -10.20 -12.11 -21.85
CA SER A 239 -9.65 -10.77 -21.94
C SER A 239 -8.84 -10.58 -23.23
N PHE A 240 -8.90 -9.39 -23.83
CA PHE A 240 -8.10 -9.01 -24.98
C PHE A 240 -6.59 -9.27 -24.76
N PHE A 241 -6.10 -8.96 -23.57
CA PHE A 241 -4.69 -9.22 -23.20
C PHE A 241 -4.39 -10.72 -23.10
N ASP A 242 -5.33 -11.55 -22.59
CA ASP A 242 -5.13 -12.99 -22.53
C ASP A 242 -5.09 -13.61 -23.93
N LYS A 243 -5.83 -13.06 -24.89
CA LYS A 243 -5.74 -13.46 -26.29
C LYS A 243 -4.39 -13.11 -26.92
N ILE A 244 -3.88 -11.89 -26.67
CA ILE A 244 -2.57 -11.45 -27.18
C ILE A 244 -1.43 -12.29 -26.61
N PHE A 245 -1.48 -12.59 -25.31
CA PHE A 245 -0.43 -13.35 -24.63
C PHE A 245 -0.63 -14.86 -24.66
N GLY A 246 -1.56 -15.36 -25.48
CA GLY A 246 -1.79 -16.80 -25.67
C GLY A 246 -2.21 -17.55 -24.41
N ARG A 247 -2.83 -16.87 -23.42
CA ARG A 247 -3.28 -17.54 -22.20
C ARG A 247 -4.49 -18.40 -22.49
N PRO A 248 -4.51 -19.67 -22.03
CA PRO A 248 -5.66 -20.53 -22.25
C PRO A 248 -6.88 -19.97 -21.54
N TYR A 249 -7.99 -19.90 -22.26
CA TYR A 249 -9.27 -19.54 -21.65
C TYR A 249 -9.77 -20.68 -20.77
N VAL A 250 -9.93 -20.40 -19.48
CA VAL A 250 -10.56 -21.32 -18.53
C VAL A 250 -11.99 -20.85 -18.31
N LYS A 251 -12.95 -21.63 -18.81
CA LYS A 251 -14.37 -21.33 -18.62
C LYS A 251 -14.69 -21.29 -17.12
N PRO A 252 -15.28 -20.20 -16.62
CA PRO A 252 -15.71 -20.12 -15.23
C PRO A 252 -16.71 -21.23 -14.89
N VAL A 253 -16.60 -21.79 -13.69
CA VAL A 253 -17.52 -22.78 -13.16
C VAL A 253 -18.33 -22.11 -12.04
N TYR A 254 -19.61 -22.32 -12.03
CA TYR A 254 -20.56 -21.74 -11.07
C TYR A 254 -21.25 -22.85 -10.24
N PRO A 255 -20.53 -23.52 -9.32
CA PRO A 255 -21.01 -24.71 -8.65
C PRO A 255 -22.31 -24.51 -7.87
N ALA A 256 -22.39 -23.45 -7.07
CA ALA A 256 -23.56 -23.14 -6.26
C ALA A 256 -24.78 -22.78 -7.13
N TYR A 257 -24.56 -22.03 -8.22
CA TYR A 257 -25.60 -21.70 -9.19
C TYR A 257 -26.15 -22.95 -9.89
N ALA A 258 -25.25 -23.83 -10.35
CA ALA A 258 -25.62 -25.08 -11.00
C ALA A 258 -26.39 -26.01 -10.06
N ALA A 259 -26.06 -26.02 -8.78
CA ALA A 259 -26.77 -26.80 -7.76
C ALA A 259 -28.12 -26.15 -7.33
N GLY A 260 -28.43 -24.93 -7.79
CA GLY A 260 -29.68 -24.25 -7.48
C GLY A 260 -29.71 -23.53 -6.13
N ILE A 261 -28.56 -23.24 -5.52
CA ILE A 261 -28.46 -22.37 -4.35
C ILE A 261 -28.84 -20.94 -4.77
N LYS A 262 -29.57 -20.25 -3.92
CA LYS A 262 -30.10 -18.90 -4.19
C LYS A 262 -29.77 -17.92 -3.06
N PRO A 263 -29.72 -16.62 -3.36
CA PRO A 263 -29.69 -15.60 -2.32
C PRO A 263 -30.86 -15.79 -1.34
N GLY A 264 -30.58 -15.64 -0.04
CA GLY A 264 -31.53 -15.86 1.04
C GLY A 264 -31.49 -17.26 1.66
N ASP A 265 -30.80 -18.25 1.05
CA ASP A 265 -30.63 -19.57 1.66
C ASP A 265 -29.74 -19.46 2.91
N SER A 266 -30.17 -20.05 4.03
CA SER A 266 -29.36 -20.15 5.25
C SER A 266 -28.70 -21.51 5.32
N ILE A 267 -27.38 -21.57 5.16
CA ILE A 267 -26.64 -22.85 5.18
C ILE A 267 -26.55 -23.32 6.62
N LEU A 268 -26.97 -24.58 6.88
CA LEU A 268 -27.02 -25.22 8.18
C LEU A 268 -25.89 -26.22 8.38
N ALA A 269 -25.59 -27.01 7.32
CA ALA A 269 -24.57 -28.05 7.39
C ALA A 269 -23.91 -28.28 6.02
N VAL A 270 -22.68 -28.84 6.05
CA VAL A 270 -21.93 -29.33 4.91
C VAL A 270 -21.49 -30.75 5.20
N ASN A 271 -21.85 -31.69 4.31
CA ASN A 271 -21.60 -33.13 4.51
C ASN A 271 -22.06 -33.65 5.89
N GLY A 272 -23.23 -33.18 6.37
CA GLY A 272 -23.78 -33.51 7.68
C GLY A 272 -23.14 -32.84 8.88
N LYS A 273 -22.05 -32.08 8.70
CA LYS A 273 -21.42 -31.30 9.77
C LYS A 273 -22.08 -29.92 9.86
N SER A 274 -22.61 -29.58 11.03
CA SER A 274 -23.22 -28.27 11.28
C SER A 274 -22.20 -27.15 11.12
N VAL A 275 -22.60 -26.08 10.42
CA VAL A 275 -21.80 -24.88 10.22
C VAL A 275 -22.57 -23.65 10.70
N THR A 276 -22.00 -22.99 11.70
CA THR A 276 -22.52 -21.73 12.26
C THR A 276 -21.67 -20.55 11.79
N PHE A 277 -20.38 -20.79 11.62
CA PHE A 277 -19.41 -19.78 11.29
C PHE A 277 -18.85 -19.97 9.88
N PHE A 278 -18.47 -18.87 9.25
CA PHE A 278 -17.91 -18.89 7.91
C PHE A 278 -16.59 -19.66 7.80
N ASP A 279 -15.75 -19.61 8.83
CA ASP A 279 -14.51 -20.37 8.89
C ASP A 279 -14.78 -21.87 8.81
N GLN A 280 -15.80 -22.40 9.50
CA GLN A 280 -16.21 -23.80 9.44
C GLN A 280 -16.68 -24.16 8.02
N PHE A 281 -17.56 -23.34 7.44
CA PHE A 281 -18.01 -23.53 6.07
C PHE A 281 -16.85 -23.55 5.06
N LYS A 282 -15.96 -22.54 5.14
CA LYS A 282 -14.79 -22.42 4.26
C LYS A 282 -13.86 -23.64 4.39
N GLU A 283 -13.64 -24.12 5.60
CA GLU A 283 -12.78 -25.26 5.87
C GLU A 283 -13.36 -26.55 5.23
N GLU A 284 -14.64 -26.86 5.49
CA GLU A 284 -15.29 -28.04 4.92
C GLU A 284 -15.34 -27.99 3.39
N VAL A 285 -15.63 -26.85 2.78
CA VAL A 285 -15.63 -26.70 1.32
C VAL A 285 -14.22 -26.85 0.75
N SER A 286 -13.22 -26.19 1.34
CA SER A 286 -11.86 -26.18 0.81
C SER A 286 -11.15 -27.52 0.90
N GLN A 287 -11.50 -28.38 1.87
CA GLN A 287 -10.98 -29.76 2.00
C GLN A 287 -11.53 -30.71 0.93
N ASN A 288 -12.62 -30.34 0.26
CA ASN A 288 -13.31 -31.17 -0.73
C ASN A 288 -13.16 -30.65 -2.17
N LYS A 289 -11.98 -30.10 -2.54
CA LYS A 289 -11.68 -29.65 -3.91
C LYS A 289 -11.96 -30.75 -4.94
N ASN A 290 -12.63 -30.39 -6.03
CA ASN A 290 -13.02 -31.31 -7.12
C ASN A 290 -13.87 -32.50 -6.68
N LYS A 291 -14.50 -32.42 -5.48
CA LYS A 291 -15.40 -33.45 -4.97
C LYS A 291 -16.80 -32.91 -4.84
N GLN A 292 -17.79 -33.80 -4.91
CA GLN A 292 -19.17 -33.47 -4.61
C GLN A 292 -19.37 -33.41 -3.09
N ILE A 293 -20.07 -32.37 -2.63
CA ILE A 293 -20.48 -32.18 -1.23
C ILE A 293 -21.98 -31.96 -1.17
N THR A 294 -22.60 -32.36 -0.08
CA THR A 294 -24.00 -32.07 0.19
C THR A 294 -24.11 -30.87 1.14
N ILE A 295 -24.79 -29.83 0.72
CA ILE A 295 -25.09 -28.63 1.52
C ILE A 295 -26.54 -28.69 1.96
N ASN A 296 -26.78 -28.76 3.27
CA ASN A 296 -28.10 -28.60 3.85
C ASN A 296 -28.35 -27.11 4.13
N ALA A 297 -29.43 -26.56 3.63
CA ALA A 297 -29.80 -25.17 3.81
C ALA A 297 -31.30 -24.98 4.05
N LEU A 298 -31.63 -23.92 4.76
CA LEU A 298 -33.00 -23.51 5.03
C LEU A 298 -33.42 -22.44 4.02
N ARG A 299 -34.48 -22.72 3.22
CA ARG A 299 -35.09 -21.78 2.27
C ARG A 299 -36.57 -21.58 2.63
N LYS A 300 -36.95 -20.38 3.04
CA LYS A 300 -38.32 -20.05 3.44
C LYS A 300 -38.92 -21.03 4.46
N GLY A 301 -38.11 -21.43 5.45
CA GLY A 301 -38.55 -22.34 6.52
C GLY A 301 -38.52 -23.83 6.16
N LYS A 302 -38.09 -24.21 4.94
CA LYS A 302 -37.99 -25.62 4.50
C LYS A 302 -36.52 -25.98 4.34
N GLU A 303 -36.11 -27.10 4.87
CA GLU A 303 -34.78 -27.67 4.65
C GLU A 303 -34.65 -28.27 3.26
N ILE A 304 -33.59 -27.96 2.57
CA ILE A 304 -33.27 -28.43 1.21
C ILE A 304 -31.81 -28.87 1.20
N ASN A 305 -31.55 -30.01 0.56
CA ASN A 305 -30.21 -30.49 0.30
C ASN A 305 -29.79 -30.14 -1.13
N PHE A 306 -28.58 -29.62 -1.28
CA PHE A 306 -27.98 -29.29 -2.56
C PHE A 306 -26.70 -30.10 -2.73
N ASP A 307 -26.59 -30.86 -3.81
CA ASP A 307 -25.35 -31.52 -4.19
C ASP A 307 -24.51 -30.60 -5.06
N VAL A 308 -23.37 -30.21 -4.54
CA VAL A 308 -22.50 -29.17 -5.13
C VAL A 308 -21.14 -29.74 -5.46
N LEU A 309 -20.70 -29.63 -6.70
CA LEU A 309 -19.33 -29.98 -7.10
C LEU A 309 -18.42 -28.80 -6.74
N VAL A 310 -17.52 -28.98 -5.76
CA VAL A 310 -16.57 -27.94 -5.35
C VAL A 310 -15.58 -27.65 -6.47
N GLY A 311 -15.35 -26.38 -6.76
CA GLY A 311 -14.37 -25.98 -7.77
C GLY A 311 -12.94 -26.38 -7.38
N LYS A 312 -12.03 -26.39 -8.37
CA LYS A 312 -10.60 -26.69 -8.18
C LYS A 312 -9.92 -25.77 -7.16
N GLU A 313 -10.41 -24.55 -7.01
CA GLU A 313 -9.90 -23.56 -6.04
C GLU A 313 -10.43 -23.81 -4.60
N GLY A 314 -11.32 -24.79 -4.41
CA GLY A 314 -11.93 -25.06 -3.10
C GLY A 314 -13.02 -24.05 -2.75
N THR A 315 -13.74 -23.56 -3.75
CA THR A 315 -14.85 -22.61 -3.60
C THR A 315 -16.07 -23.09 -4.37
N ILE A 316 -17.26 -22.59 -4.00
CA ILE A 316 -18.50 -22.91 -4.69
C ILE A 316 -19.19 -21.70 -5.33
N GLY A 317 -18.59 -20.49 -5.16
CA GLY A 317 -19.11 -19.28 -5.79
C GLY A 317 -20.31 -18.65 -5.07
N ILE A 318 -20.28 -18.60 -3.73
CA ILE A 318 -21.24 -17.84 -2.93
C ILE A 318 -20.53 -16.73 -2.14
N ALA A 319 -21.26 -15.64 -1.90
CA ALA A 319 -20.92 -14.64 -0.90
C ALA A 319 -21.96 -14.68 0.21
N PRO A 320 -21.60 -14.91 1.47
CA PRO A 320 -22.55 -14.94 2.58
C PRO A 320 -22.87 -13.55 3.09
N ASN A 321 -24.10 -13.39 3.65
CA ASN A 321 -24.40 -12.32 4.58
C ASN A 321 -23.83 -12.68 5.94
N PHE A 322 -23.06 -11.76 6.52
CA PHE A 322 -22.53 -11.90 7.84
C PHE A 322 -23.34 -11.08 8.86
N LYS A 323 -23.49 -11.60 10.06
CA LYS A 323 -23.77 -10.74 11.20
C LYS A 323 -22.48 -10.01 11.55
N MET A 324 -22.40 -8.75 11.10
CA MET A 324 -21.20 -7.94 11.33
C MET A 324 -20.99 -7.71 12.83
N PRO A 325 -19.74 -7.69 13.31
CA PRO A 325 -19.42 -7.32 14.67
C PRO A 325 -19.77 -5.85 14.92
N GLU A 326 -19.97 -5.51 16.18
CA GLU A 326 -20.23 -4.13 16.58
C GLU A 326 -19.01 -3.25 16.27
N THR A 327 -19.23 -2.22 15.46
CA THR A 327 -18.23 -1.21 15.13
C THR A 327 -18.56 0.06 15.91
N ALA A 328 -17.53 0.72 16.43
CA ALA A 328 -17.63 2.07 16.94
C ALA A 328 -17.20 3.05 15.87
N HIS A 329 -17.97 4.11 15.72
CA HIS A 329 -17.60 5.28 14.93
C HIS A 329 -17.28 6.42 15.90
N VAL A 330 -16.09 6.99 15.77
CA VAL A 330 -15.65 8.11 16.60
C VAL A 330 -15.36 9.30 15.68
N GLU A 331 -16.11 10.37 15.90
CA GLU A 331 -15.88 11.65 15.25
C GLU A 331 -14.93 12.50 16.09
N PHE A 332 -14.12 13.29 15.45
CA PHE A 332 -13.16 14.17 16.09
C PHE A 332 -13.36 15.62 15.64
N GLY A 333 -13.24 16.55 16.57
CA GLY A 333 -13.17 17.96 16.25
C GLY A 333 -11.96 18.31 15.37
N PHE A 334 -12.00 19.47 14.71
CA PHE A 334 -10.93 19.92 13.80
C PHE A 334 -9.53 19.90 14.46
N ALA A 335 -9.42 20.43 15.69
CA ALA A 335 -8.16 20.45 16.42
C ALA A 335 -7.78 19.05 16.98
N GLU A 336 -8.77 18.25 17.39
CA GLU A 336 -8.55 16.92 17.96
C GLU A 336 -8.06 15.93 16.92
N SER A 337 -8.48 16.08 15.65
CA SER A 337 -8.09 15.22 14.54
C SER A 337 -6.64 15.43 14.08
N LEU A 338 -6.03 16.62 14.35
CA LEU A 338 -4.66 16.92 13.92
C LEU A 338 -3.61 15.98 14.52
N PRO A 339 -3.51 15.78 15.85
CA PRO A 339 -2.52 14.87 16.42
C PRO A 339 -2.75 13.41 15.98
N ILE A 340 -4.00 13.01 15.71
CA ILE A 340 -4.34 11.68 15.22
C ILE A 340 -3.83 11.50 13.79
N GLY A 341 -4.13 12.44 12.89
CA GLY A 341 -3.64 12.43 11.52
C GLY A 341 -2.12 12.50 11.42
N ALA A 342 -1.48 13.34 12.25
CA ALA A 342 -0.02 13.43 12.34
C ALA A 342 0.59 12.09 12.82
N THR A 343 -0.02 11.42 13.79
CA THR A 343 0.41 10.10 14.25
C THR A 343 0.27 9.05 13.15
N MET A 344 -0.82 9.06 12.38
CA MET A 344 -1.03 8.17 11.24
C MET A 344 0.04 8.39 10.15
N ALA A 345 0.31 9.65 9.80
CA ALA A 345 1.36 9.99 8.86
C ALA A 345 2.73 9.50 9.35
N TRP A 346 3.09 9.82 10.58
CA TRP A 346 4.38 9.45 11.15
C TRP A 346 4.56 7.94 11.29
N SER A 347 3.52 7.21 11.72
CA SER A 347 3.57 5.74 11.76
C SER A 347 3.79 5.16 10.36
N THR A 348 3.12 5.68 9.33
CA THR A 348 3.34 5.27 7.94
C THR A 348 4.79 5.49 7.50
N PHE A 349 5.39 6.64 7.82
CA PHE A 349 6.80 6.91 7.54
C PHE A 349 7.73 5.88 8.21
N LEU A 350 7.52 5.61 9.51
CA LEU A 350 8.28 4.62 10.25
C LEU A 350 8.08 3.19 9.72
N ASP A 351 6.87 2.84 9.29
CA ASP A 351 6.59 1.51 8.74
C ASP A 351 7.32 1.28 7.41
N ASN A 352 7.49 2.32 6.57
CA ASN A 352 8.35 2.24 5.39
C ASN A 352 9.82 1.99 5.79
N ALA A 353 10.32 2.70 6.81
CA ALA A 353 11.68 2.50 7.33
C ALA A 353 11.89 1.08 7.85
N LYS A 354 10.95 0.56 8.65
CA LYS A 354 10.98 -0.82 9.15
C LYS A 354 10.90 -1.83 8.02
N GLY A 355 10.03 -1.61 7.01
CA GLY A 355 9.88 -2.47 5.85
C GLY A 355 11.20 -2.63 5.09
N ILE A 356 11.86 -1.53 4.75
CA ILE A 356 13.16 -1.54 4.07
C ILE A 356 14.23 -2.19 4.97
N GLY A 357 14.30 -1.84 6.27
CA GLY A 357 15.22 -2.46 7.21
C GLY A 357 15.07 -3.98 7.28
N LYS A 358 13.83 -4.50 7.27
CA LYS A 358 13.57 -5.94 7.24
C LYS A 358 13.89 -6.59 5.90
N MET A 359 13.77 -5.87 4.79
CA MET A 359 14.20 -6.36 3.47
C MET A 359 15.72 -6.49 3.43
N ILE A 360 16.46 -5.51 3.93
CA ILE A 360 17.94 -5.53 4.00
C ILE A 360 18.42 -6.68 4.89
N THR A 361 17.75 -6.93 6.02
CA THR A 361 18.11 -8.02 6.95
C THR A 361 17.56 -9.39 6.52
N GLY A 362 16.90 -9.51 5.38
CA GLY A 362 16.33 -10.76 4.87
C GLY A 362 15.09 -11.27 5.62
N LYS A 363 14.59 -10.53 6.60
CA LYS A 363 13.35 -10.87 7.34
C LYS A 363 12.08 -10.63 6.53
N LEU A 364 12.14 -9.82 5.48
CA LEU A 364 11.05 -9.57 4.53
C LEU A 364 11.58 -9.75 3.10
N SER A 365 10.81 -10.43 2.26
CA SER A 365 11.22 -10.64 0.87
C SER A 365 11.13 -9.34 0.06
N ALA A 366 12.13 -9.04 -0.74
CA ALA A 366 12.12 -7.95 -1.70
C ALA A 366 11.00 -8.12 -2.78
N ARG A 367 10.45 -9.33 -2.95
CA ARG A 367 9.28 -9.57 -3.82
C ARG A 367 8.03 -8.81 -3.38
N ASN A 368 8.02 -8.22 -2.17
CA ASN A 368 6.92 -7.36 -1.70
C ASN A 368 6.97 -5.94 -2.28
N ILE A 369 8.05 -5.56 -2.94
CA ILE A 369 8.12 -4.30 -3.68
C ILE A 369 7.17 -4.40 -4.88
N SER A 370 6.23 -3.48 -4.95
CA SER A 370 5.27 -3.35 -6.05
C SER A 370 5.72 -2.27 -7.02
N SER A 371 5.52 -2.51 -8.32
CA SER A 371 5.69 -1.48 -9.34
C SER A 371 4.51 -0.49 -9.34
N PRO A 372 4.60 0.63 -10.07
CA PRO A 372 3.47 1.53 -10.27
C PRO A 372 2.20 0.82 -10.74
N ILE A 373 2.31 -0.28 -11.51
CA ILE A 373 1.17 -1.09 -11.95
C ILE A 373 0.51 -1.78 -10.76
N GLY A 374 1.31 -2.34 -9.85
CA GLY A 374 0.81 -2.95 -8.61
C GLY A 374 0.08 -1.92 -7.75
N ILE A 375 0.66 -0.74 -7.58
CA ILE A 375 0.06 0.37 -6.82
C ILE A 375 -1.25 0.83 -7.48
N ALA A 376 -1.30 0.98 -8.82
CA ALA A 376 -2.52 1.35 -9.55
C ALA A 376 -3.67 0.38 -9.28
N LYS A 377 -3.41 -0.92 -9.21
CA LYS A 377 -4.42 -1.93 -8.89
C LYS A 377 -5.04 -1.73 -7.50
N VAL A 378 -4.28 -1.20 -6.54
CA VAL A 378 -4.78 -0.91 -5.18
C VAL A 378 -5.81 0.20 -5.21
N TYR A 379 -5.70 1.21 -6.08
CA TYR A 379 -6.74 2.24 -6.24
C TYR A 379 -8.09 1.66 -6.66
N GLY A 380 -8.10 0.62 -7.50
CA GLY A 380 -9.31 -0.04 -7.94
C GLY A 380 -9.97 0.61 -9.17
N SER A 381 -10.98 -0.08 -9.71
CA SER A 381 -11.66 0.31 -10.97
C SER A 381 -12.76 1.35 -10.79
N THR A 382 -13.10 1.70 -9.56
CA THR A 382 -14.09 2.74 -9.21
C THR A 382 -13.39 3.86 -8.46
N PHE A 383 -13.82 5.10 -8.68
CA PHE A 383 -13.27 6.24 -7.95
C PHE A 383 -13.96 6.36 -6.59
N ASP A 384 -13.17 6.29 -5.54
CA ASP A 384 -13.58 6.49 -4.14
C ASP A 384 -12.70 7.57 -3.51
N TRP A 385 -13.32 8.67 -3.06
CA TRP A 385 -12.59 9.82 -2.51
C TRP A 385 -11.80 9.50 -1.25
N VAL A 386 -12.35 8.68 -0.35
CA VAL A 386 -11.67 8.32 0.90
C VAL A 386 -10.46 7.46 0.59
N LYS A 387 -10.65 6.45 -0.26
CA LYS A 387 -9.58 5.56 -0.71
C LYS A 387 -8.50 6.32 -1.49
N PHE A 388 -8.91 7.21 -2.41
CA PHE A 388 -7.98 8.04 -3.20
C PHE A 388 -7.07 8.85 -2.29
N TRP A 389 -7.63 9.63 -1.36
CA TRP A 389 -6.83 10.45 -0.47
C TRP A 389 -6.03 9.63 0.54
N THR A 390 -6.57 8.52 1.04
CA THR A 390 -5.82 7.59 1.91
C THR A 390 -4.57 7.08 1.21
N LEU A 391 -4.71 6.56 -0.01
CA LEU A 391 -3.57 6.06 -0.78
C LEU A 391 -2.60 7.18 -1.16
N THR A 392 -3.10 8.37 -1.52
CA THR A 392 -2.26 9.53 -1.79
C THR A 392 -1.46 9.94 -0.56
N GLY A 393 -2.06 9.93 0.63
CA GLY A 393 -1.36 10.19 1.89
C GLY A 393 -0.30 9.15 2.21
N LEU A 394 -0.60 7.86 2.02
CA LEU A 394 0.37 6.77 2.18
C LEU A 394 1.56 6.92 1.21
N ILE A 395 1.29 7.24 -0.06
CA ILE A 395 2.33 7.47 -1.08
C ILE A 395 3.16 8.71 -0.73
N SER A 396 2.54 9.79 -0.23
CA SER A 396 3.25 10.99 0.20
C SER A 396 4.31 10.68 1.25
N MET A 397 3.94 9.89 2.27
CA MET A 397 4.86 9.48 3.34
C MET A 397 5.92 8.49 2.83
N ALA A 398 5.57 7.63 1.88
CA ALA A 398 6.51 6.73 1.24
C ALA A 398 7.54 7.51 0.40
N LEU A 399 7.11 8.50 -0.39
CA LEU A 399 8.00 9.36 -1.17
C LEU A 399 8.91 10.18 -0.26
N ALA A 400 8.39 10.75 0.85
CA ALA A 400 9.21 11.46 1.82
C ALA A 400 10.30 10.55 2.39
N PHE A 401 9.96 9.30 2.73
CA PHE A 401 10.93 8.33 3.24
C PHE A 401 11.93 7.89 2.17
N MET A 402 11.47 7.54 0.96
CA MET A 402 12.33 7.10 -0.13
C MET A 402 13.34 8.18 -0.52
N ASN A 403 12.89 9.44 -0.63
CA ASN A 403 13.74 10.57 -0.95
C ASN A 403 14.72 10.92 0.17
N LEU A 404 14.47 10.48 1.41
CA LEU A 404 15.44 10.63 2.52
C LEU A 404 16.51 9.54 2.53
N LEU A 405 16.36 8.43 1.78
CA LEU A 405 17.37 7.38 1.74
C LEU A 405 18.69 7.90 1.19
N PRO A 406 19.85 7.41 1.71
CA PRO A 406 21.17 7.83 1.28
C PRO A 406 21.55 7.22 -0.08
N ILE A 407 20.67 7.36 -1.06
CA ILE A 407 20.86 6.85 -2.42
C ILE A 407 21.18 8.04 -3.31
N PRO A 408 22.39 8.13 -3.90
CA PRO A 408 22.69 9.15 -4.89
C PRO A 408 21.68 9.08 -6.05
N GLY A 409 21.21 10.23 -6.51
CA GLY A 409 20.07 10.29 -7.46
C GLY A 409 18.73 10.54 -6.79
N LEU A 410 18.68 10.52 -5.46
CA LEU A 410 17.57 11.02 -4.64
C LEU A 410 18.07 12.18 -3.76
N ASP A 411 17.17 13.00 -3.24
CA ASP A 411 17.52 14.14 -2.38
C ASP A 411 18.38 13.74 -1.18
N GLY A 412 18.08 12.58 -0.56
CA GLY A 412 18.82 12.01 0.56
C GLY A 412 20.28 11.73 0.25
N GLY A 413 20.62 11.41 -0.99
CA GLY A 413 22.00 11.30 -1.43
C GLY A 413 22.74 12.64 -1.33
N HIS A 414 22.12 13.71 -1.80
CA HIS A 414 22.66 15.07 -1.67
C HIS A 414 22.72 15.52 -0.21
N VAL A 415 21.72 15.19 0.60
CA VAL A 415 21.72 15.46 2.06
C VAL A 415 22.95 14.84 2.71
N VAL A 416 23.28 13.59 2.41
CA VAL A 416 24.47 12.92 2.99
C VAL A 416 25.75 13.62 2.57
N PHE A 417 25.93 13.99 1.31
CA PHE A 417 27.12 14.73 0.87
C PHE A 417 27.23 16.09 1.55
N LEU A 418 26.13 16.81 1.72
CA LEU A 418 26.11 18.09 2.42
C LEU A 418 26.45 17.93 3.91
N LEU A 419 25.99 16.89 4.58
CA LEU A 419 26.35 16.59 5.96
C LEU A 419 27.86 16.27 6.08
N ILE A 420 28.43 15.51 5.16
CA ILE A 420 29.87 15.24 5.10
C ILE A 420 30.64 16.55 4.92
N GLU A 421 30.20 17.42 4.00
CA GLU A 421 30.80 18.72 3.78
C GLU A 421 30.78 19.62 5.05
N MET A 422 29.64 19.64 5.76
CA MET A 422 29.52 20.41 7.02
C MET A 422 30.47 19.91 8.09
N VAL A 423 30.69 18.59 8.18
CA VAL A 423 31.64 17.98 9.16
C VAL A 423 33.07 18.24 8.73
N GLN A 424 33.40 18.00 7.47
CA GLN A 424 34.76 18.15 6.94
C GLN A 424 35.16 19.61 6.66
N ARG A 425 34.21 20.53 6.62
CA ARG A 425 34.40 21.94 6.24
C ARG A 425 35.08 22.14 4.88
N LYS A 426 34.92 21.16 3.99
CA LYS A 426 35.44 21.18 2.62
C LYS A 426 34.37 20.62 1.68
N PRO A 427 34.13 21.27 0.52
CA PRO A 427 33.17 20.78 -0.44
C PRO A 427 33.59 19.45 -1.01
N VAL A 428 32.62 18.57 -1.23
CA VAL A 428 32.83 17.30 -1.97
C VAL A 428 33.14 17.66 -3.43
N SER A 429 34.10 17.00 -4.04
CA SER A 429 34.46 17.31 -5.42
C SER A 429 33.33 16.96 -6.40
N GLU A 430 33.11 17.81 -7.41
CA GLU A 430 32.09 17.64 -8.43
C GLU A 430 32.17 16.27 -9.14
N LYS A 431 33.40 15.78 -9.42
CA LYS A 431 33.62 14.45 -10.00
C LYS A 431 33.11 13.31 -9.13
N VAL A 432 33.14 13.45 -7.81
CA VAL A 432 32.60 12.44 -6.87
C VAL A 432 31.09 12.50 -6.90
N LEU A 433 30.49 13.70 -6.88
CA LEU A 433 29.04 13.87 -6.96
C LEU A 433 28.48 13.31 -8.27
N GLU A 434 29.09 13.62 -9.41
CA GLU A 434 28.70 13.10 -10.72
C GLU A 434 28.74 11.57 -10.80
N LYS A 435 29.85 10.97 -10.39
CA LYS A 435 29.97 9.50 -10.35
C LYS A 435 28.96 8.87 -9.41
N ALA A 436 28.74 9.45 -8.24
CA ALA A 436 27.75 8.97 -7.31
C ALA A 436 26.34 9.03 -7.92
N GLN A 437 26.00 10.14 -8.58
CA GLN A 437 24.72 10.32 -9.28
C GLN A 437 24.48 9.21 -10.31
N ILE A 438 25.48 8.91 -11.16
CA ILE A 438 25.42 7.82 -12.14
C ILE A 438 25.15 6.48 -11.47
N VAL A 439 25.89 6.17 -10.39
CA VAL A 439 25.70 4.93 -9.63
C VAL A 439 24.28 4.85 -9.04
N GLY A 440 23.81 5.95 -8.45
CA GLY A 440 22.45 6.02 -7.91
C GLY A 440 21.38 5.81 -8.97
N PHE A 441 21.54 6.44 -10.14
CA PHE A 441 20.64 6.28 -11.27
C PHE A 441 20.57 4.82 -11.76
N VAL A 442 21.73 4.13 -11.85
CA VAL A 442 21.78 2.70 -12.19
C VAL A 442 21.04 1.86 -11.14
N ILE A 443 21.23 2.15 -9.84
CA ILE A 443 20.52 1.45 -8.76
C ILE A 443 18.99 1.64 -8.93
N LEU A 444 18.53 2.87 -9.18
CA LEU A 444 17.11 3.15 -9.35
C LEU A 444 16.52 2.42 -10.56
N ILE A 445 17.23 2.39 -11.69
CA ILE A 445 16.80 1.61 -12.88
C ILE A 445 16.71 0.12 -12.53
N CYS A 446 17.71 -0.44 -11.86
CA CYS A 446 17.70 -1.84 -11.46
C CYS A 446 16.52 -2.15 -10.53
N LEU A 447 16.23 -1.29 -9.55
CA LEU A 447 15.07 -1.44 -8.67
C LEU A 447 13.75 -1.36 -9.45
N MET A 448 13.64 -0.45 -10.40
CA MET A 448 12.45 -0.31 -11.24
C MET A 448 12.25 -1.57 -12.11
N VAL A 449 13.27 -2.05 -12.79
CA VAL A 449 13.22 -3.28 -13.59
C VAL A 449 12.85 -4.48 -12.72
N PHE A 450 13.42 -4.57 -11.51
CA PHE A 450 13.08 -5.60 -10.54
C PHE A 450 11.61 -5.54 -10.12
N ALA A 451 11.08 -4.35 -9.78
CA ALA A 451 9.69 -4.17 -9.37
C ALA A 451 8.70 -4.53 -10.48
N PHE A 452 8.95 -4.08 -11.73
CA PHE A 452 8.13 -4.45 -12.88
C PHE A 452 8.20 -5.94 -13.18
N GLY A 453 9.39 -6.53 -13.17
CA GLY A 453 9.58 -7.97 -13.35
C GLY A 453 8.83 -8.80 -12.32
N ASN A 454 8.88 -8.36 -11.05
CA ASN A 454 8.16 -8.99 -9.95
C ASN A 454 6.64 -8.96 -10.14
N ASP A 455 6.07 -7.82 -10.53
CA ASP A 455 4.63 -7.72 -10.77
C ASP A 455 4.17 -8.53 -11.99
N ILE A 456 5.01 -8.62 -13.03
CA ILE A 456 4.78 -9.48 -14.18
C ILE A 456 4.78 -10.95 -13.73
N LEU A 457 5.78 -11.39 -12.98
CA LEU A 457 5.87 -12.77 -12.46
C LEU A 457 4.66 -13.12 -11.58
N LYS A 458 4.26 -12.24 -10.67
CA LYS A 458 3.03 -12.40 -9.86
C LYS A 458 1.78 -12.55 -10.75
N SER A 459 1.71 -11.83 -11.86
CA SER A 459 0.58 -11.92 -12.78
C SER A 459 0.53 -13.26 -13.54
N PHE A 460 1.65 -13.98 -13.64
CA PHE A 460 1.75 -15.31 -14.22
C PHE A 460 1.56 -16.45 -13.19
N GLY A 461 1.25 -16.11 -11.93
CA GLY A 461 1.01 -17.10 -10.88
C GLY A 461 2.28 -17.82 -10.38
N LYS A 462 3.45 -17.20 -10.57
CA LYS A 462 4.75 -17.70 -10.10
C LYS A 462 5.30 -16.86 -8.95
#